data_895017c575b8eac6e455606ffaa328db
#
_entry.id   895017c575b8eac6e455606ffaa328db
#
_cell.length_a   1.000
_cell.length_b   1.000
_cell.length_c   1.000
_cell.angle_alpha   90.00
_cell.angle_beta   90.00
_cell.angle_gamma   90.00
#
_symmetry.space_group_name_H-M   'P 1'
#
loop_
_entity.id
_entity.type
_entity.pdbx_description
1 polymer ?
#
loop_
_entity_poly.entity_id
_entity_poly.type
_entity_poly.pdbx_seq_one_letter_code
_entity_poly.pdbx_strand_id
1 'polypeptide(L)'
;MHLLGVKRGDEVITPPNSFVASAATIIHLGAKPVFVDIKDDQNIDENKIENQITKKTKAIMPVHLTGRMCNMDKILKISKKFKIPIVEDCAQSILSKYKNKFSGTWGDVGCFSAHPLKNL
;
A
#
# COMPACT_ATOMS: atom_id res chain seq x y z
N MET A 1 6.81 -2.18 -7.07
CA MET A 1 8.02 -2.08 -6.21
C MET A 1 9.28 -1.84 -7.02
N HIS A 2 9.69 -2.78 -7.89
CA HIS A 2 10.91 -2.64 -8.69
C HIS A 2 10.95 -1.37 -9.54
N LEU A 3 9.84 -1.03 -10.20
CA LEU A 3 9.71 0.22 -10.99
C LEU A 3 9.95 1.51 -10.17
N LEU A 4 9.74 1.47 -8.87
CA LEU A 4 10.00 2.59 -7.96
C LEU A 4 11.41 2.55 -7.36
N GLY A 5 12.27 1.65 -7.83
CA GLY A 5 13.65 1.52 -7.38
C GLY A 5 13.80 0.92 -5.99
N VAL A 6 12.79 0.21 -5.48
CA VAL A 6 12.90 -0.54 -4.21
C VAL A 6 13.91 -1.66 -4.38
N LYS A 7 14.86 -1.74 -3.45
CA LYS A 7 15.99 -2.68 -3.49
C LYS A 7 16.37 -3.15 -2.09
N ARG A 8 17.37 -4.04 -2.02
CA ARG A 8 17.90 -4.57 -0.77
C ARG A 8 18.27 -3.43 0.22
N GLY A 9 17.76 -3.56 1.43
CA GLY A 9 18.00 -2.65 2.53
C GLY A 9 17.01 -1.50 2.64
N ASP A 10 16.14 -1.29 1.64
CA ASP A 10 15.03 -0.33 1.71
C ASP A 10 13.91 -0.86 2.61
N GLU A 11 13.03 0.03 3.01
CA GLU A 11 11.83 -0.26 3.80
C GLU A 11 10.57 0.11 3.00
N VAL A 12 9.53 -0.72 3.14
CA VAL A 12 8.21 -0.45 2.55
C VAL A 12 7.15 -0.57 3.63
N ILE A 13 6.40 0.48 3.85
CA ILE A 13 5.31 0.52 4.84
C ILE A 13 4.07 -0.14 4.24
N THR A 14 3.48 -1.10 4.98
CA THR A 14 2.27 -1.85 4.55
C THR A 14 1.51 -2.35 5.78
N PRO A 15 0.20 -2.65 5.69
CA PRO A 15 -0.51 -3.28 6.82
C PRO A 15 -0.13 -4.76 6.98
N PRO A 16 -0.20 -5.32 8.20
CA PRO A 16 0.00 -6.76 8.43
C PRO A 16 -1.20 -7.59 7.95
N ASN A 17 -2.39 -7.00 7.93
CA ASN A 17 -3.63 -7.66 7.55
C ASN A 17 -3.83 -7.63 6.03
N SER A 18 -3.19 -8.60 5.35
CA SER A 18 -3.27 -8.75 3.90
C SER A 18 -2.90 -10.17 3.50
N PHE A 19 -3.11 -10.50 2.23
CA PHE A 19 -2.55 -11.73 1.65
C PHE A 19 -1.02 -11.66 1.67
N VAL A 20 -0.38 -12.80 1.90
CA VAL A 20 1.08 -12.89 2.07
C VAL A 20 1.88 -12.26 0.91
N ALA A 21 1.32 -12.20 -0.29
CA ALA A 21 2.00 -11.61 -1.45
C ALA A 21 2.38 -10.14 -1.24
N SER A 22 1.59 -9.37 -0.47
CA SER A 22 1.91 -7.97 -0.18
C SER A 22 3.27 -7.85 0.53
N ALA A 23 3.51 -8.65 1.56
CA ALA A 23 4.81 -8.67 2.27
C ALA A 23 5.89 -9.44 1.50
N ALA A 24 5.53 -10.56 0.88
CA ALA A 24 6.47 -11.41 0.15
C ALA A 24 7.16 -10.69 -1.01
N THR A 25 6.44 -9.85 -1.76
CA THR A 25 7.03 -9.07 -2.86
C THR A 25 8.08 -8.07 -2.38
N ILE A 26 7.92 -7.51 -1.18
CA ILE A 26 8.90 -6.63 -0.55
C ILE A 26 10.15 -7.41 -0.18
N ILE A 27 9.97 -8.56 0.49
CA ILE A 27 11.07 -9.44 0.93
C ILE A 27 11.83 -10.00 -0.28
N HIS A 28 11.14 -10.34 -1.36
CA HIS A 28 11.76 -10.87 -2.58
C HIS A 28 12.78 -9.89 -3.21
N LEU A 29 12.55 -8.58 -3.04
CA LEU A 29 13.51 -7.54 -3.47
C LEU A 29 14.64 -7.31 -2.46
N GLY A 30 14.67 -8.05 -1.35
CA GLY A 30 15.63 -7.85 -0.27
C GLY A 30 15.32 -6.60 0.59
N ALA A 31 14.16 -6.02 0.41
CA ALA A 31 13.65 -4.93 1.23
C ALA A 31 12.92 -5.46 2.47
N LYS A 32 12.67 -4.60 3.45
CA LYS A 32 12.01 -4.93 4.71
C LYS A 32 10.57 -4.39 4.70
N PRO A 33 9.54 -5.23 4.90
CA PRO A 33 8.20 -4.74 5.19
C PRO A 33 8.20 -4.11 6.60
N VAL A 34 7.69 -2.89 6.69
CA VAL A 34 7.44 -2.18 7.95
C VAL A 34 5.94 -2.17 8.17
N PHE A 35 5.49 -2.96 9.13
CA PHE A 35 4.07 -3.10 9.39
C PHE A 35 3.54 -1.93 10.22
N VAL A 36 2.47 -1.34 9.73
CA VAL A 36 1.64 -0.37 10.44
C VAL A 36 0.30 -1.01 10.74
N ASP A 37 -0.12 -0.91 11.98
CA ASP A 37 -1.35 -1.47 12.47
C ASP A 37 -2.58 -1.03 11.66
N ILE A 38 -3.69 -1.72 11.84
CA ILE A 38 -4.95 -1.48 11.14
C ILE A 38 -5.96 -0.77 12.05
N LYS A 39 -6.98 -0.17 11.44
CA LYS A 39 -8.16 0.36 12.11
C LYS A 39 -9.29 -0.68 12.13
N ASP A 40 -10.43 -0.31 12.72
CA ASP A 40 -11.64 -1.12 12.76
C ASP A 40 -12.16 -1.49 11.36
N ASP A 41 -11.87 -0.66 10.35
CA ASP A 41 -12.17 -0.93 8.96
C ASP A 41 -11.24 -1.96 8.31
N GLN A 42 -10.27 -2.49 9.06
CA GLN A 42 -9.25 -3.46 8.67
C GLN A 42 -8.20 -2.95 7.68
N ASN A 43 -8.26 -1.71 7.28
CA ASN A 43 -7.24 -1.06 6.47
C ASN A 43 -6.15 -0.42 7.35
N ILE A 44 -5.01 -0.14 6.74
CA ILE A 44 -3.88 0.51 7.41
C ILE A 44 -4.31 1.77 8.18
N ASP A 45 -3.84 1.92 9.42
CA ASP A 45 -4.06 3.15 10.18
C ASP A 45 -3.14 4.26 9.67
N GLU A 46 -3.71 5.13 8.86
CA GLU A 46 -2.98 6.25 8.26
C GLU A 46 -2.39 7.22 9.28
N ASN A 47 -2.92 7.24 10.52
CA ASN A 47 -2.40 8.11 11.57
C ASN A 47 -1.09 7.59 12.17
N LYS A 48 -0.79 6.31 12.00
CA LYS A 48 0.42 5.66 12.50
C LYS A 48 1.55 5.60 11.47
N ILE A 49 1.28 5.90 10.18
CA ILE A 49 2.26 5.78 9.09
C ILE A 49 3.47 6.68 9.32
N GLU A 50 3.26 7.97 9.66
CA GLU A 50 4.35 8.93 9.81
C GLU A 50 5.38 8.50 10.85
N ASN A 51 4.94 7.86 11.95
CA ASN A 51 5.83 7.39 13.02
C ASN A 51 6.74 6.24 12.62
N GLN A 52 6.45 5.58 11.50
CA GLN A 52 7.23 4.46 10.97
C GLN A 52 8.15 4.87 9.81
N ILE A 53 8.09 6.14 9.39
CA ILE A 53 8.93 6.62 8.29
C ILE A 53 10.36 6.81 8.78
N THR A 54 11.30 6.21 8.07
CA THR A 54 12.74 6.34 8.28
C THR A 54 13.42 6.84 7.01
N LYS A 55 14.73 7.10 7.07
CA LYS A 55 15.54 7.42 5.91
C LYS A 55 15.60 6.27 4.86
N LYS A 56 15.23 5.06 5.26
CA LYS A 56 15.19 3.87 4.41
C LYS A 56 13.82 3.63 3.78
N THR A 57 12.80 4.34 4.22
CA THR A 57 11.43 4.17 3.69
C THR A 57 11.39 4.61 2.23
N LYS A 58 11.12 3.65 1.34
CA LYS A 58 11.15 3.84 -0.11
C LYS A 58 9.78 3.86 -0.76
N ALA A 59 8.78 3.25 -0.14
CA ALA A 59 7.40 3.26 -0.62
C ALA A 59 6.40 3.06 0.53
N ILE A 60 5.17 3.48 0.31
CA ILE A 60 4.00 3.14 1.14
C ILE A 60 3.09 2.26 0.27
N MET A 61 2.69 1.10 0.79
CA MET A 61 1.81 0.19 0.09
C MET A 61 0.53 -0.04 0.90
N PRO A 62 -0.49 0.82 0.75
CA PRO A 62 -1.81 0.55 1.28
C PRO A 62 -2.44 -0.63 0.55
N VAL A 63 -3.21 -1.45 1.27
CA VAL A 63 -4.01 -2.55 0.73
C VAL A 63 -5.47 -2.20 0.90
N HIS A 64 -6.23 -2.18 -0.19
CA HIS A 64 -7.67 -1.91 -0.17
C HIS A 64 -8.42 -3.21 0.10
N LEU A 65 -8.42 -3.62 1.38
CA LEU A 65 -8.89 -4.93 1.79
C LEU A 65 -10.39 -5.10 1.57
N THR A 66 -10.79 -6.23 1.02
CA THR A 66 -12.20 -6.59 0.74
C THR A 66 -12.98 -5.55 -0.08
N GLY A 67 -12.28 -4.79 -0.92
CA GLY A 67 -12.88 -3.72 -1.73
C GLY A 67 -13.08 -2.40 -1.01
N ARG A 68 -12.75 -2.32 0.27
CA ARG A 68 -12.82 -1.08 1.05
C ARG A 68 -11.57 -0.24 0.84
N MET A 69 -11.75 0.97 0.33
CA MET A 69 -10.64 1.88 0.08
C MET A 69 -10.03 2.43 1.37
N CYS A 70 -8.71 2.48 1.42
CA CYS A 70 -7.99 3.23 2.45
C CYS A 70 -8.30 4.72 2.38
N ASN A 71 -8.03 5.47 3.46
CA ASN A 71 -8.12 6.93 3.44
C ASN A 71 -6.98 7.53 2.61
N MET A 72 -7.21 7.59 1.30
CA MET A 72 -6.19 8.03 0.34
C MET A 72 -5.81 9.50 0.49
N ASP A 73 -6.72 10.36 0.97
CA ASP A 73 -6.39 11.78 1.21
C ASP A 73 -5.27 11.94 2.23
N LYS A 74 -5.34 11.21 3.34
CA LYS A 74 -4.31 11.25 4.39
C LYS A 74 -3.02 10.61 3.91
N ILE A 75 -3.11 9.44 3.26
CA ILE A 75 -1.93 8.74 2.75
C ILE A 75 -1.19 9.58 1.71
N LEU A 76 -1.92 10.25 0.80
CA LEU A 76 -1.34 11.17 -0.19
C LEU A 76 -0.67 12.39 0.45
N LYS A 77 -1.25 12.94 1.53
CA LYS A 77 -0.61 14.03 2.27
C LYS A 77 0.73 13.60 2.85
N ILE A 78 0.80 12.40 3.44
CA ILE A 78 2.04 11.83 3.97
C ILE A 78 3.05 11.59 2.84
N SER A 79 2.64 10.95 1.76
CA SER A 79 3.46 10.72 0.58
C SER A 79 4.10 12.02 0.06
N LYS A 80 3.31 13.07 -0.12
CA LYS A 80 3.78 14.37 -0.58
C LYS A 80 4.75 15.03 0.42
N LYS A 81 4.43 14.99 1.71
CA LYS A 81 5.25 15.57 2.78
C LYS A 81 6.65 14.96 2.82
N PHE A 82 6.73 13.64 2.69
CA PHE A 82 7.98 12.89 2.79
C PHE A 82 8.59 12.52 1.43
N LYS A 83 7.92 12.85 0.33
CA LYS A 83 8.32 12.50 -1.04
C LYS A 83 8.51 10.99 -1.22
N ILE A 84 7.60 10.20 -0.65
CA ILE A 84 7.61 8.75 -0.71
C ILE A 84 6.49 8.29 -1.63
N PRO A 85 6.78 7.50 -2.69
CA PRO A 85 5.76 7.02 -3.62
C PRO A 85 4.82 6.01 -2.99
N ILE A 86 3.62 5.89 -3.59
CA ILE A 86 2.57 4.97 -3.18
C ILE A 86 2.38 3.88 -4.22
N VAL A 87 2.34 2.63 -3.75
CA VAL A 87 1.89 1.46 -4.52
C VAL A 87 0.56 1.00 -3.94
N GLU A 88 -0.52 1.16 -4.67
CA GLU A 88 -1.82 0.64 -4.23
C GLU A 88 -1.92 -0.87 -4.48
N ASP A 89 -2.13 -1.66 -3.45
CA ASP A 89 -2.53 -3.06 -3.59
C ASP A 89 -4.05 -3.12 -3.76
N CYS A 90 -4.46 -3.26 -5.01
CA CYS A 90 -5.84 -3.29 -5.46
C CYS A 90 -6.32 -4.71 -5.78
N ALA A 91 -5.62 -5.74 -5.30
CA ALA A 91 -5.96 -7.12 -5.61
C ALA A 91 -7.38 -7.54 -5.20
N GLN A 92 -8.02 -6.80 -4.32
CA GLN A 92 -9.38 -7.06 -3.83
C GLN A 92 -10.34 -5.89 -4.09
N SER A 93 -9.95 -4.88 -4.87
CA SER A 93 -10.68 -3.61 -4.95
C SER A 93 -10.92 -3.11 -6.38
N ILE A 94 -10.98 -4.04 -7.33
CA ILE A 94 -11.31 -3.65 -8.71
C ILE A 94 -12.65 -2.90 -8.75
N LEU A 95 -12.69 -1.78 -9.47
CA LEU A 95 -13.84 -0.85 -9.57
C LEU A 95 -14.26 -0.17 -8.25
N SER A 96 -13.59 -0.44 -7.13
CA SER A 96 -13.83 0.31 -5.89
C SER A 96 -13.48 1.78 -6.07
N LYS A 97 -14.19 2.63 -5.35
CA LYS A 97 -13.99 4.09 -5.43
C LYS A 97 -13.82 4.71 -4.05
N TYR A 98 -12.97 5.72 -3.99
CA TYR A 98 -12.89 6.67 -2.90
C TYR A 98 -13.10 8.07 -3.48
N LYS A 99 -14.09 8.83 -2.99
CA LYS A 99 -14.44 10.15 -3.54
C LYS A 99 -14.51 10.20 -5.08
N ASN A 100 -15.28 9.29 -5.66
CA ASN A 100 -15.50 9.17 -7.12
C ASN A 100 -14.26 8.83 -7.98
N LYS A 101 -13.10 8.54 -7.37
CA LYS A 101 -11.90 8.12 -8.08
C LYS A 101 -11.61 6.64 -7.81
N PHE A 102 -11.32 5.88 -8.86
CA PHE A 102 -11.13 4.43 -8.76
C PHE A 102 -9.85 4.06 -7.99
N SER A 103 -9.88 2.86 -7.37
CA SER A 103 -8.69 2.20 -6.84
C SER A 103 -7.62 2.05 -7.92
N GLY A 104 -6.36 2.09 -7.52
CA GLY A 104 -5.21 1.98 -8.42
C GLY A 104 -4.91 3.24 -9.23
N THR A 105 -5.64 4.34 -8.98
CA THR A 105 -5.41 5.62 -9.67
C THR A 105 -5.00 6.76 -8.73
N TRP A 106 -4.86 6.48 -7.45
CA TRP A 106 -4.52 7.46 -6.43
C TRP A 106 -3.02 7.60 -6.21
N GLY A 107 -2.32 6.48 -6.18
CA GLY A 107 -0.87 6.40 -6.01
C GLY A 107 -0.11 6.48 -7.32
N ASP A 108 1.19 6.19 -7.24
CA ASP A 108 2.09 6.18 -8.39
C ASP A 108 1.93 4.89 -9.22
N VAL A 109 1.55 3.78 -8.56
CA VAL A 109 1.31 2.47 -9.19
C VAL A 109 0.11 1.81 -8.54
N GLY A 110 -0.79 1.25 -9.34
CA GLY A 110 -1.88 0.37 -8.90
C GLY A 110 -1.62 -1.07 -9.34
N CYS A 111 -1.74 -2.03 -8.42
CA CYS A 111 -1.55 -3.46 -8.67
C CYS A 111 -2.87 -4.20 -8.52
N PHE A 112 -3.35 -4.83 -9.58
CA PHE A 112 -4.58 -5.61 -9.60
C PHE A 112 -4.29 -7.10 -9.70
N SER A 113 -5.24 -7.93 -9.31
CA SER A 113 -5.16 -9.38 -9.45
C SER A 113 -6.23 -9.88 -10.41
N ALA A 114 -5.81 -10.68 -11.38
CA ALA A 114 -6.71 -11.42 -12.28
C ALA A 114 -6.95 -12.86 -11.80
N HIS A 115 -6.68 -13.16 -10.52
CA HIS A 115 -6.92 -14.49 -9.98
C HIS A 115 -8.44 -14.77 -9.92
N PRO A 116 -8.92 -15.98 -10.35
CA PRO A 116 -10.36 -16.27 -10.46
C PRO A 116 -11.13 -16.21 -9.12
N LEU A 117 -10.46 -16.27 -7.98
CA LEU A 117 -11.07 -16.08 -6.66
C LEU A 117 -11.15 -14.61 -6.21
N LYS A 118 -10.78 -13.67 -7.06
CA LYS A 118 -10.88 -12.23 -6.80
C LYS A 118 -12.13 -11.65 -7.47
N ASN A 119 -12.22 -10.34 -7.49
CA ASN A 119 -13.43 -9.61 -7.90
C ASN A 119 -13.53 -9.41 -9.43
N LEU A 120 -13.00 -10.32 -10.21
CA LEU A 120 -13.14 -10.32 -11.67
C LEU A 120 -14.19 -11.33 -12.12
#